data_2603f02b4533e8cd1189f4e30cdd63de
#
_entry.id   2603f02b4533e8cd1189f4e30cdd63de
#
_cell.length_a   1.000
_cell.length_b   1.000
_cell.length_c   1.000
_cell.angle_alpha   90.00
_cell.angle_beta   90.00
_cell.angle_gamma   90.00
#
_symmetry.space_group_name_H-M   'P 1'
#
loop_
_entity.id
_entity.type
_entity.pdbx_description
1 polymer ?
#
loop_
_entity_poly.entity_id
_entity_poly.type
_entity_poly.pdbx_seq_one_letter_code
_entity_poly.pdbx_strand_id
1 'polypeptide(L)'
;MLKEYEYGINNGMGLYFIDANLLVALGNYYYKAKCKPFEITSEVVEFLLRARKYGIQNQFSLIELCYDYNTNTLNSSLMQKIMIAYDYLIMQMGESEIRSHKGALEPDIVNNERRTRSFSSIFECKLPDFLFENDYMGLKNAFYGIYLYMLKVYLLYSDKRIEPIEKIKSLFSYMVNDVDVILANEFFTASMLFIGENAEKDIVMKILKPRENPELQHILNATIDVFQVKIAEIFAQMFELNKKPCFVRFATLDKPLQDYIEHVAQYNTTISPNMISSLNSYNVKISGKYREEWTKFYNETVEPTMRKRFFEAHLKHQSFGVCDTEKIYREIINLENRVLKVVKN
;
A
#
# COMPACT_ATOMS: atom_id res chain seq x y z
N MET A 1 -1.84 -19.40 5.32
CA MET A 1 -1.60 -19.89 3.93
C MET A 1 -1.04 -18.72 3.12
N LEU A 2 0.06 -18.93 2.43
CA LEU A 2 0.67 -17.95 1.54
C LEU A 2 -0.19 -17.81 0.27
N LYS A 3 -0.41 -16.60 -0.20
CA LYS A 3 -1.01 -16.33 -1.51
C LYS A 3 -0.11 -15.46 -2.36
N GLU A 4 -0.14 -15.73 -3.66
CA GLU A 4 0.57 -14.97 -4.69
C GLU A 4 -0.46 -14.46 -5.70
N TYR A 5 -0.47 -13.15 -5.94
CA TYR A 5 -1.33 -12.47 -6.90
C TYR A 5 -0.48 -12.03 -8.08
N GLU A 6 -0.79 -12.55 -9.27
CA GLU A 6 -0.01 -12.29 -10.49
C GLU A 6 -0.68 -11.21 -11.34
N TYR A 7 0.13 -10.28 -11.79
CA TYR A 7 -0.22 -9.19 -12.69
C TYR A 7 0.69 -9.24 -13.93
N GLY A 8 0.16 -8.84 -15.08
CA GLY A 8 0.93 -8.78 -16.33
C GLY A 8 1.07 -10.13 -17.02
N ILE A 9 2.03 -10.21 -17.95
CA ILE A 9 2.19 -11.36 -18.85
C ILE A 9 3.43 -12.17 -18.45
N ASN A 10 3.24 -13.46 -18.25
CA ASN A 10 4.33 -14.37 -17.90
C ASN A 10 5.08 -14.81 -19.17
N ASN A 11 6.29 -14.26 -19.34
CA ASN A 11 7.21 -14.58 -20.43
C ASN A 11 8.57 -15.08 -19.94
N GLY A 12 8.65 -15.53 -18.68
CA GLY A 12 9.87 -16.02 -18.06
C GLY A 12 10.68 -14.97 -17.30
N MET A 13 10.37 -13.68 -17.41
CA MET A 13 10.88 -12.62 -16.54
C MET A 13 9.87 -12.27 -15.48
N GLY A 14 10.31 -12.03 -14.24
CA GLY A 14 9.40 -11.77 -13.14
C GLY A 14 9.99 -10.91 -12.03
N LEU A 15 9.07 -10.27 -11.32
CA LEU A 15 9.35 -9.47 -10.14
C LEU A 15 8.36 -9.84 -9.03
N TYR A 16 8.86 -9.99 -7.82
CA TYR A 16 8.05 -10.24 -6.64
C TYR A 16 8.05 -9.02 -5.72
N PHE A 17 6.88 -8.59 -5.28
CA PHE A 17 6.70 -7.76 -4.09
C PHE A 17 6.26 -8.66 -2.95
N ILE A 18 6.85 -8.48 -1.78
CA ILE A 18 6.54 -9.27 -0.59
C ILE A 18 6.06 -8.35 0.54
N ASP A 19 5.07 -8.79 1.30
CA ASP A 19 4.59 -8.05 2.46
C ASP A 19 5.51 -8.20 3.70
N ALA A 20 5.27 -7.41 4.73
CA ALA A 20 6.03 -7.43 5.96
C ALA A 20 5.94 -8.78 6.69
N ASN A 21 4.76 -9.42 6.71
CA ASN A 21 4.57 -10.71 7.38
C ASN A 21 5.39 -11.81 6.71
N LEU A 22 5.49 -11.80 5.38
CA LEU A 22 6.32 -12.75 4.65
C LEU A 22 7.82 -12.48 4.88
N LEU A 23 8.22 -11.21 4.93
CA LEU A 23 9.61 -10.85 5.25
C LEU A 23 10.01 -11.29 6.66
N VAL A 24 9.12 -11.13 7.65
CA VAL A 24 9.31 -11.67 9.01
C VAL A 24 9.40 -13.20 9.00
N ALA A 25 8.56 -13.87 8.21
CA ALA A 25 8.60 -15.33 8.09
C ALA A 25 9.92 -15.83 7.50
N LEU A 26 10.48 -15.15 6.49
CA LEU A 26 11.80 -15.44 5.94
C LEU A 26 12.90 -15.25 7.00
N GLY A 27 12.87 -14.16 7.75
CA GLY A 27 13.81 -13.91 8.85
C GLY A 27 13.73 -14.99 9.93
N ASN A 28 12.52 -15.35 10.35
CA ASN A 28 12.32 -16.44 11.32
C ASN A 28 12.79 -17.79 10.80
N TYR A 29 12.57 -18.07 9.51
CA TYR A 29 13.08 -19.29 8.89
C TYR A 29 14.62 -19.33 8.93
N TYR A 30 15.27 -18.24 8.58
CA TYR A 30 16.74 -18.17 8.58
C TYR A 30 17.33 -18.39 9.98
N TYR A 31 16.85 -17.69 11.00
CA TYR A 31 17.46 -17.79 12.33
C TYR A 31 16.97 -18.99 13.15
N LYS A 32 15.76 -19.43 12.98
CA LYS A 32 15.09 -20.44 13.82
C LYS A 32 14.74 -21.74 13.08
N ALA A 33 14.99 -21.80 11.77
CA ALA A 33 14.59 -22.89 10.88
C ALA A 33 13.10 -23.26 10.96
N LYS A 34 12.24 -22.35 11.45
CA LYS A 34 10.80 -22.57 11.55
C LYS A 34 10.01 -21.28 11.60
N CYS A 35 8.86 -21.34 11.00
CA CYS A 35 7.77 -20.38 11.18
C CYS A 35 6.59 -21.10 11.84
N LYS A 36 5.81 -20.41 12.61
CA LYS A 36 4.59 -20.99 13.20
C LYS A 36 3.37 -20.44 12.46
N PRO A 37 2.39 -21.30 12.09
CA PRO A 37 2.38 -22.76 12.16
C PRO A 37 3.33 -23.44 11.16
N PHE A 38 3.53 -24.77 11.28
CA PHE A 38 4.46 -25.57 10.46
C PHE A 38 4.15 -25.48 8.95
N GLU A 39 2.88 -25.43 8.59
CA GLU A 39 2.41 -25.28 7.19
C GLU A 39 2.98 -24.01 6.56
N ILE A 40 3.04 -22.90 7.31
CA ILE A 40 3.65 -21.63 6.85
C ILE A 40 5.13 -21.84 6.53
N THR A 41 5.84 -22.65 7.33
CA THR A 41 7.28 -22.94 7.07
C THR A 41 7.45 -23.61 5.71
N SER A 42 6.67 -24.63 5.39
CA SER A 42 6.73 -25.33 4.12
C SER A 42 6.38 -24.40 2.95
N GLU A 43 5.31 -23.62 3.07
CA GLU A 43 4.89 -22.65 2.07
C GLU A 43 5.98 -21.58 1.81
N VAL A 44 6.63 -21.08 2.87
CA VAL A 44 7.70 -20.08 2.77
C VAL A 44 8.93 -20.65 2.05
N VAL A 45 9.30 -21.90 2.33
CA VAL A 45 10.41 -22.56 1.65
C VAL A 45 10.14 -22.73 0.16
N GLU A 46 8.97 -23.25 -0.20
CA GLU A 46 8.60 -23.44 -1.61
C GLU A 46 8.47 -22.09 -2.34
N PHE A 47 7.93 -21.08 -1.70
CA PHE A 47 7.91 -19.71 -2.22
C PHE A 47 9.34 -19.21 -2.48
N LEU A 48 10.22 -19.32 -1.49
CA LEU A 48 11.61 -18.85 -1.58
C LEU A 48 12.33 -19.48 -2.77
N LEU A 49 12.21 -20.81 -2.94
CA LEU A 49 12.85 -21.54 -4.03
C LEU A 49 12.33 -21.15 -5.42
N ARG A 50 11.08 -20.72 -5.51
CA ARG A 50 10.53 -20.17 -6.76
C ARG A 50 10.96 -18.72 -6.97
N ALA A 51 10.75 -17.87 -5.97
CA ALA A 51 10.89 -16.42 -6.10
C ALA A 51 12.34 -15.97 -6.28
N ARG A 52 13.32 -16.67 -5.67
CA ARG A 52 14.74 -16.32 -5.79
C ARG A 52 15.32 -16.37 -7.22
N LYS A 53 14.60 -16.99 -8.16
CA LYS A 53 14.97 -17.00 -9.58
C LYS A 53 14.68 -15.67 -10.28
N TYR A 54 13.99 -14.78 -9.60
CA TYR A 54 13.48 -13.50 -10.10
C TYR A 54 13.90 -12.36 -9.17
N GLY A 55 13.59 -11.13 -9.53
CA GLY A 55 13.78 -9.98 -8.64
C GLY A 55 12.76 -10.02 -7.48
N ILE A 56 13.22 -9.70 -6.26
CA ILE A 56 12.34 -9.57 -5.10
C ILE A 56 12.50 -8.17 -4.52
N GLN A 57 11.37 -7.44 -4.39
CA GLN A 57 11.29 -6.11 -3.80
C GLN A 57 10.71 -6.19 -2.39
N ASN A 58 11.45 -5.66 -1.42
CA ASN A 58 11.09 -5.71 0.00
C ASN A 58 11.16 -4.34 0.71
N GLN A 59 11.41 -3.25 -0.04
CA GLN A 59 11.65 -1.92 0.54
C GLN A 59 10.51 -1.44 1.43
N PHE A 60 9.27 -1.55 0.96
CA PHE A 60 8.09 -1.10 1.72
C PHE A 60 7.88 -1.93 2.99
N SER A 61 8.09 -3.24 2.89
CA SER A 61 8.01 -4.16 4.02
C SER A 61 9.08 -3.88 5.08
N LEU A 62 10.30 -3.54 4.66
CA LEU A 62 11.37 -3.13 5.56
C LEU A 62 11.03 -1.85 6.32
N ILE A 63 10.38 -0.90 5.65
CA ILE A 63 9.97 0.35 6.29
C ILE A 63 8.85 0.11 7.28
N GLU A 64 7.84 -0.63 6.89
CA GLU A 64 6.76 -1.01 7.80
C GLU A 64 7.29 -1.63 9.09
N LEU A 65 8.31 -2.48 8.99
CA LEU A 65 8.88 -3.18 10.14
C LEU A 65 9.88 -2.37 10.95
N CYS A 66 10.63 -1.49 10.31
CA CYS A 66 11.82 -0.90 10.93
C CYS A 66 11.70 0.59 11.20
N TYR A 67 10.76 1.29 10.59
CA TYR A 67 10.61 2.73 10.72
C TYR A 67 9.51 3.08 11.73
N ASP A 68 9.86 3.93 12.70
CA ASP A 68 8.93 4.54 13.65
C ASP A 68 8.63 5.97 13.20
N TYR A 69 7.44 6.17 12.67
CA TYR A 69 7.01 7.45 12.15
C TYR A 69 6.86 8.53 13.23
N ASN A 70 6.42 8.15 14.43
CA ASN A 70 6.20 9.12 15.52
C ASN A 70 7.50 9.74 16.02
N THR A 71 8.55 8.92 16.09
CA THR A 71 9.88 9.36 16.56
C THR A 71 10.82 9.73 15.42
N ASN A 72 10.39 9.48 14.17
CA ASN A 72 11.24 9.67 12.99
C ASN A 72 12.57 8.91 13.10
N THR A 73 12.50 7.66 13.58
CA THR A 73 13.70 6.84 13.81
C THR A 73 13.62 5.53 13.04
N LEU A 74 14.77 5.08 12.53
CA LEU A 74 14.92 3.79 11.89
C LEU A 74 15.58 2.80 12.87
N ASN A 75 14.94 1.65 13.10
CA ASN A 75 15.56 0.55 13.83
C ASN A 75 16.57 -0.17 12.92
N SER A 76 17.78 0.37 12.87
CA SER A 76 18.85 -0.14 12.01
C SER A 76 19.33 -1.54 12.40
N SER A 77 19.25 -1.91 13.66
CA SER A 77 19.62 -3.26 14.13
C SER A 77 18.65 -4.31 13.59
N LEU A 78 17.34 -4.04 13.68
CA LEU A 78 16.32 -4.92 13.12
C LEU A 78 16.43 -5.01 11.60
N MET A 79 16.64 -3.87 10.94
CA MET A 79 16.82 -3.82 9.49
C MET A 79 18.03 -4.65 9.03
N GLN A 80 19.18 -4.50 9.69
CA GLN A 80 20.38 -5.32 9.39
C GLN A 80 20.11 -6.80 9.59
N LYS A 81 19.46 -7.19 10.70
CA LYS A 81 19.12 -8.58 10.97
C LYS A 81 18.25 -9.18 9.87
N ILE A 82 17.20 -8.45 9.44
CA ILE A 82 16.33 -8.89 8.35
C ILE A 82 17.09 -8.98 7.02
N MET A 83 17.91 -7.99 6.71
CA MET A 83 18.69 -7.98 5.45
C MET A 83 19.72 -9.09 5.38
N ILE A 84 20.40 -9.41 6.48
CA ILE A 84 21.33 -10.55 6.54
C ILE A 84 20.57 -11.84 6.21
N ALA A 85 19.44 -12.09 6.87
CA ALA A 85 18.63 -13.28 6.60
C ALA A 85 18.18 -13.36 5.13
N TYR A 86 17.71 -12.23 4.60
CA TYR A 86 17.26 -12.11 3.23
C TYR A 86 18.39 -12.40 2.23
N ASP A 87 19.55 -11.77 2.40
CA ASP A 87 20.69 -11.92 1.49
C ASP A 87 21.20 -13.36 1.46
N TYR A 88 21.31 -14.01 2.63
CA TYR A 88 21.71 -15.41 2.68
C TYR A 88 20.71 -16.33 1.99
N LEU A 89 19.43 -16.21 2.31
CA LEU A 89 18.38 -17.06 1.74
C LEU A 89 18.20 -16.86 0.23
N ILE A 90 18.32 -15.63 -0.25
CA ILE A 90 18.05 -15.29 -1.66
C ILE A 90 19.30 -15.52 -2.52
N MET A 91 20.47 -15.07 -2.05
CA MET A 91 21.66 -14.95 -2.89
C MET A 91 22.74 -15.99 -2.62
N GLN A 92 22.84 -16.56 -1.42
CA GLN A 92 24.00 -17.35 -1.01
C GLN A 92 23.70 -18.83 -0.82
N MET A 93 22.58 -19.19 -0.21
CA MET A 93 22.27 -20.59 0.09
C MET A 93 21.80 -21.37 -1.14
N GLY A 94 22.31 -22.61 -1.31
CA GLY A 94 21.83 -23.56 -2.30
C GLY A 94 20.45 -24.14 -1.95
N GLU A 95 19.73 -24.74 -2.91
CA GLU A 95 18.41 -25.33 -2.66
C GLU A 95 18.44 -26.42 -1.58
N SER A 96 19.40 -27.34 -1.63
CA SER A 96 19.55 -28.39 -0.64
C SER A 96 19.85 -27.82 0.75
N GLU A 97 20.62 -26.75 0.82
CA GLU A 97 20.96 -26.07 2.06
C GLU A 97 19.73 -25.37 2.65
N ILE A 98 18.94 -24.69 1.83
CA ILE A 98 17.66 -24.10 2.26
C ILE A 98 16.74 -25.19 2.83
N ARG A 99 16.56 -26.32 2.11
CA ARG A 99 15.66 -27.38 2.55
C ARG A 99 16.12 -28.08 3.84
N SER A 100 17.41 -28.12 4.08
CA SER A 100 18.02 -28.75 5.27
C SER A 100 18.40 -27.76 6.37
N HIS A 101 18.05 -26.49 6.21
CA HIS A 101 18.45 -25.41 7.11
C HIS A 101 17.96 -25.65 8.55
N LYS A 102 18.89 -25.56 9.50
CA LYS A 102 18.63 -25.81 10.94
C LYS A 102 18.55 -24.53 11.78
N GLY A 103 18.65 -23.39 11.14
CA GLY A 103 18.74 -22.08 11.78
C GLY A 103 20.18 -21.57 11.86
N ALA A 104 20.34 -20.28 11.67
CA ALA A 104 21.60 -19.57 11.83
C ALA A 104 21.69 -18.91 13.21
N LEU A 105 22.91 -18.70 13.69
CA LEU A 105 23.11 -17.86 14.88
C LEU A 105 22.66 -16.43 14.56
N GLU A 106 21.92 -15.84 15.48
CA GLU A 106 21.60 -14.41 15.36
C GLU A 106 22.92 -13.62 15.39
N PRO A 107 23.13 -12.70 14.44
CA PRO A 107 24.33 -11.90 14.43
C PRO A 107 24.39 -11.06 15.71
N ASP A 108 25.59 -10.95 16.28
CA ASP A 108 25.85 -10.01 17.38
C ASP A 108 25.80 -8.57 16.82
N ILE A 109 24.61 -8.11 16.58
CA ILE A 109 24.38 -6.75 16.11
C ILE A 109 24.46 -5.87 17.34
N VAL A 110 25.59 -5.19 17.50
CA VAL A 110 25.72 -4.11 18.46
C VAL A 110 24.49 -3.22 18.32
N ASN A 111 23.76 -3.03 19.40
CA ASN A 111 22.57 -2.17 19.44
C ASN A 111 22.97 -0.77 18.97
N ASN A 112 23.06 -0.63 17.66
CA ASN A 112 23.26 0.67 17.06
C ASN A 112 22.04 1.51 17.43
N GLU A 113 22.33 2.61 18.09
CA GLU A 113 21.32 3.60 18.44
C GLU A 113 20.38 3.83 17.26
N ARG A 114 19.11 3.93 17.55
CA ARG A 114 18.11 4.29 16.54
C ARG A 114 18.59 5.52 15.81
N ARG A 115 18.83 5.37 14.52
CA ARG A 115 19.27 6.50 13.70
C ARG A 115 18.11 7.44 13.50
N THR A 116 18.19 8.62 14.09
CA THR A 116 17.29 9.71 13.77
C THR A 116 17.62 10.21 12.37
N ARG A 117 16.69 10.16 11.46
CA ARG A 117 16.79 10.90 10.21
C ARG A 117 15.99 12.19 10.32
N SER A 118 16.67 13.29 10.20
CA SER A 118 16.03 14.56 9.92
C SER A 118 15.65 14.57 8.45
N PHE A 119 14.35 14.66 8.17
CA PHE A 119 13.88 14.88 6.81
C PHE A 119 14.13 16.34 6.46
N SER A 120 15.10 16.57 5.61
CA SER A 120 15.39 17.90 5.05
C SER A 120 14.44 18.26 3.91
N SER A 121 13.17 17.82 3.96
CA SER A 121 12.21 18.30 2.98
C SER A 121 11.88 19.76 3.27
N ILE A 122 11.76 20.55 2.24
CA ILE A 122 11.33 21.96 2.29
C ILE A 122 10.02 22.13 3.09
N PHE A 123 9.26 21.07 3.20
CA PHE A 123 7.92 21.03 3.78
C PHE A 123 7.86 20.34 5.15
N GLU A 124 9.00 19.98 5.74
CA GLU A 124 9.07 19.27 7.02
C GLU A 124 8.20 18.00 7.09
N CYS A 125 7.92 17.39 5.93
CA CYS A 125 7.17 16.15 5.85
C CYS A 125 8.00 15.02 6.46
N LYS A 126 7.40 14.29 7.42
CA LYS A 126 8.06 13.20 8.13
C LYS A 126 8.08 11.89 7.35
N LEU A 127 7.49 11.84 6.16
CA LEU A 127 7.50 10.64 5.33
C LEU A 127 8.93 10.29 4.91
N PRO A 128 9.27 8.99 4.84
CA PRO A 128 10.62 8.55 4.53
C PRO A 128 10.99 8.82 3.07
N ASP A 129 11.47 10.03 2.79
CA ASP A 129 11.89 10.47 1.44
C ASP A 129 12.96 9.55 0.82
N PHE A 130 13.78 8.92 1.66
CA PHE A 130 14.82 8.02 1.20
C PHE A 130 14.31 6.80 0.39
N LEU A 131 13.03 6.45 0.52
CA LEU A 131 12.37 5.43 -0.30
C LEU A 131 12.33 5.79 -1.78
N PHE A 132 12.39 7.07 -2.06
CA PHE A 132 12.12 7.63 -3.37
C PHE A 132 13.30 8.47 -3.89
N GLU A 133 14.50 8.31 -3.31
CA GLU A 133 15.70 9.05 -3.75
C GLU A 133 16.00 8.86 -5.24
N ASN A 134 15.56 7.74 -5.81
CA ASN A 134 15.68 7.42 -7.24
C ASN A 134 14.30 7.18 -7.88
N ASP A 135 13.34 8.05 -7.63
CA ASP A 135 11.96 7.89 -8.11
C ASP A 135 11.83 8.23 -9.61
N TYR A 136 12.30 7.33 -10.44
CA TYR A 136 12.16 7.45 -11.90
C TYR A 136 10.72 7.27 -12.42
N MET A 137 9.76 6.90 -11.54
CA MET A 137 8.46 6.41 -11.95
C MET A 137 7.29 7.22 -11.39
N GLY A 138 7.55 8.27 -10.63
CA GLY A 138 6.51 9.05 -9.97
C GLY A 138 5.78 8.30 -8.84
N LEU A 139 6.38 7.24 -8.31
CA LEU A 139 5.84 6.43 -7.23
C LEU A 139 5.68 7.21 -5.94
N LYS A 140 6.58 8.17 -5.72
CA LYS A 140 6.54 9.11 -4.60
C LYS A 140 5.21 9.85 -4.54
N ASN A 141 4.80 10.41 -5.67
CA ASN A 141 3.53 11.14 -5.74
C ASN A 141 2.33 10.22 -5.55
N ALA A 142 2.39 9.00 -6.08
CA ALA A 142 1.35 8.00 -5.87
C ALA A 142 1.23 7.60 -4.39
N PHE A 143 2.35 7.34 -3.72
CA PHE A 143 2.40 7.01 -2.30
C PHE A 143 1.86 8.15 -1.44
N TYR A 144 2.34 9.37 -1.67
CA TYR A 144 1.90 10.54 -0.92
C TYR A 144 0.43 10.88 -1.16
N GLY A 145 -0.05 10.67 -2.38
CA GLY A 145 -1.48 10.82 -2.68
C GLY A 145 -2.35 9.84 -1.87
N ILE A 146 -1.95 8.56 -1.80
CA ILE A 146 -2.65 7.56 -1.00
C ILE A 146 -2.58 7.92 0.49
N TYR A 147 -1.39 8.30 0.99
CA TYR A 147 -1.22 8.69 2.39
C TYR A 147 -2.08 9.89 2.76
N LEU A 148 -2.12 10.91 1.90
CA LEU A 148 -2.99 12.08 2.09
C LEU A 148 -4.46 11.70 2.25
N TYR A 149 -4.94 10.79 1.40
CA TYR A 149 -6.34 10.35 1.49
C TYR A 149 -6.59 9.46 2.70
N MET A 150 -5.64 8.63 3.09
CA MET A 150 -5.74 7.87 4.33
C MET A 150 -5.85 8.80 5.54
N LEU A 151 -5.02 9.83 5.63
CA LEU A 151 -5.14 10.85 6.68
C LEU A 151 -6.55 11.47 6.72
N LYS A 152 -7.10 11.82 5.55
CA LYS A 152 -8.46 12.37 5.46
C LYS A 152 -9.53 11.36 5.88
N VAL A 153 -9.41 10.11 5.46
CA VAL A 153 -10.35 9.02 5.83
C VAL A 153 -10.36 8.79 7.34
N TYR A 154 -9.20 8.73 7.97
CA TYR A 154 -9.11 8.53 9.43
C TYR A 154 -9.69 9.72 10.19
N LEU A 155 -9.44 10.94 9.77
CA LEU A 155 -10.06 12.15 10.36
C LEU A 155 -11.58 12.14 10.20
N LEU A 156 -12.10 11.74 9.05
CA LEU A 156 -13.54 11.60 8.84
C LEU A 156 -14.13 10.45 9.68
N TYR A 157 -13.38 9.36 9.87
CA TYR A 157 -13.81 8.25 10.71
C TYR A 157 -13.93 8.65 12.18
N SER A 158 -12.97 9.41 12.68
CA SER A 158 -12.97 9.89 14.07
C SER A 158 -14.08 10.89 14.38
N ASP A 159 -14.56 11.67 13.41
CA ASP A 159 -15.65 12.61 13.64
C ASP A 159 -17.03 11.93 13.61
N LYS A 160 -17.57 11.66 14.78
CA LYS A 160 -18.88 10.99 14.95
C LYS A 160 -20.08 11.87 14.66
N ARG A 161 -19.88 13.18 14.49
CA ARG A 161 -20.97 14.15 14.23
C ARG A 161 -21.41 14.13 12.78
N ILE A 162 -20.55 13.65 11.87
CA ILE A 162 -20.80 13.60 10.43
C ILE A 162 -21.47 12.28 10.08
N GLU A 163 -22.61 12.33 9.40
CA GLU A 163 -23.29 11.15 8.89
C GLU A 163 -22.39 10.38 7.87
N PRO A 164 -22.45 9.04 7.84
CA PRO A 164 -21.58 8.22 6.99
C PRO A 164 -21.58 8.62 5.51
N ILE A 165 -22.74 8.92 4.94
CA ILE A 165 -22.84 9.34 3.53
C ILE A 165 -22.23 10.72 3.29
N GLU A 166 -22.36 11.64 4.24
CA GLU A 166 -21.75 12.96 4.16
C GLU A 166 -20.22 12.92 4.29
N LYS A 167 -19.68 11.93 5.00
CA LYS A 167 -18.22 11.67 5.01
C LYS A 167 -17.71 11.37 3.61
N ILE A 168 -18.44 10.57 2.86
CA ILE A 168 -18.05 10.21 1.48
C ILE A 168 -18.16 11.39 0.54
N LYS A 169 -19.25 12.16 0.63
CA LYS A 169 -19.41 13.39 -0.15
C LYS A 169 -18.28 14.39 0.15
N SER A 170 -17.95 14.55 1.44
CA SER A 170 -16.83 15.38 1.88
C SER A 170 -15.48 14.89 1.35
N LEU A 171 -15.23 13.58 1.36
CA LEU A 171 -14.02 13.02 0.80
C LEU A 171 -13.92 13.26 -0.70
N PHE A 172 -15.00 13.01 -1.44
CA PHE A 172 -15.02 13.24 -2.88
C PHE A 172 -14.82 14.71 -3.24
N SER A 173 -15.51 15.61 -2.53
CA SER A 173 -15.32 17.05 -2.68
C SER A 173 -13.87 17.47 -2.43
N TYR A 174 -13.25 16.91 -1.38
CA TYR A 174 -11.84 17.15 -1.07
C TYR A 174 -10.90 16.68 -2.19
N MET A 175 -11.14 15.49 -2.73
CA MET A 175 -10.36 14.96 -3.86
C MET A 175 -10.46 15.84 -5.10
N VAL A 176 -11.66 16.36 -5.39
CA VAL A 176 -11.94 17.14 -6.61
C VAL A 176 -11.51 18.58 -6.49
N ASN A 177 -11.84 19.24 -5.37
CA ASN A 177 -11.75 20.68 -5.24
C ASN A 177 -10.49 21.16 -4.51
N ASP A 178 -10.04 20.39 -3.50
CA ASP A 178 -8.91 20.79 -2.66
C ASP A 178 -7.60 20.23 -3.18
N VAL A 179 -7.56 18.94 -3.52
CA VAL A 179 -6.33 18.25 -3.97
C VAL A 179 -6.19 18.24 -5.48
N ASP A 180 -7.32 18.21 -6.19
CA ASP A 180 -7.41 18.08 -7.65
C ASP A 180 -6.91 16.74 -8.22
N VAL A 181 -6.95 15.69 -7.40
CA VAL A 181 -6.62 14.30 -7.77
C VAL A 181 -7.69 13.36 -7.26
N ILE A 182 -8.20 12.48 -8.11
CA ILE A 182 -9.14 11.43 -7.73
C ILE A 182 -8.42 10.10 -7.73
N LEU A 183 -8.30 9.47 -6.56
CA LEU A 183 -7.85 8.09 -6.41
C LEU A 183 -9.08 7.19 -6.19
N ALA A 184 -9.52 6.53 -7.27
CA ALA A 184 -10.77 5.78 -7.28
C ALA A 184 -10.79 4.66 -6.24
N ASN A 185 -9.69 3.90 -6.09
CA ASN A 185 -9.59 2.82 -5.12
C ASN A 185 -9.81 3.30 -3.68
N GLU A 186 -9.10 4.34 -3.32
CA GLU A 186 -9.15 4.92 -1.98
C GLU A 186 -10.54 5.49 -1.70
N PHE A 187 -11.17 6.08 -2.71
CA PHE A 187 -12.55 6.56 -2.63
C PHE A 187 -13.55 5.41 -2.41
N PHE A 188 -13.45 4.33 -3.18
CA PHE A 188 -14.33 3.17 -3.02
C PHE A 188 -14.06 2.40 -1.73
N THR A 189 -12.79 2.25 -1.32
CA THR A 189 -12.42 1.68 -0.03
C THR A 189 -13.04 2.47 1.13
N ALA A 190 -12.96 3.79 1.09
CA ALA A 190 -13.60 4.65 2.08
C ALA A 190 -15.13 4.54 2.03
N SER A 191 -15.72 4.40 0.84
CA SER A 191 -17.17 4.21 0.71
C SER A 191 -17.62 2.90 1.37
N MET A 192 -16.87 1.80 1.15
CA MET A 192 -17.14 0.54 1.85
C MET A 192 -16.95 0.66 3.36
N LEU A 193 -15.95 1.40 3.83
CA LEU A 193 -15.74 1.64 5.26
C LEU A 193 -16.94 2.35 5.90
N PHE A 194 -17.50 3.39 5.27
CA PHE A 194 -18.52 4.23 5.88
C PHE A 194 -19.94 3.68 5.68
N ILE A 195 -20.28 3.22 4.48
CA ILE A 195 -21.65 2.83 4.10
C ILE A 195 -21.75 1.44 3.46
N GLY A 196 -20.65 0.67 3.37
CA GLY A 196 -20.66 -0.69 2.81
C GLY A 196 -21.53 -1.67 3.60
N GLU A 197 -21.87 -2.78 2.96
CA GLU A 197 -22.46 -3.94 3.61
C GLU A 197 -21.46 -4.57 4.60
N ASN A 198 -21.95 -5.34 5.56
CA ASN A 198 -21.14 -5.83 6.68
C ASN A 198 -19.89 -6.59 6.23
N ALA A 199 -19.98 -7.43 5.19
CA ALA A 199 -18.85 -8.23 4.72
C ALA A 199 -17.71 -7.37 4.16
N GLU A 200 -18.02 -6.44 3.25
CA GLU A 200 -17.03 -5.53 2.66
C GLU A 200 -16.47 -4.56 3.70
N LYS A 201 -17.35 -4.04 4.56
CA LYS A 201 -16.95 -3.17 5.65
C LYS A 201 -15.98 -3.87 6.61
N ASP A 202 -16.24 -5.12 6.97
CA ASP A 202 -15.40 -5.90 7.87
C ASP A 202 -14.01 -6.15 7.28
N ILE A 203 -13.92 -6.38 5.97
CA ILE A 203 -12.64 -6.51 5.27
C ILE A 203 -11.86 -5.20 5.36
N VAL A 204 -12.48 -4.08 4.99
CA VAL A 204 -11.84 -2.77 5.03
C VAL A 204 -11.45 -2.36 6.46
N MET A 205 -12.29 -2.67 7.43
CA MET A 205 -11.98 -2.44 8.86
C MET A 205 -10.73 -3.22 9.32
N LYS A 206 -10.52 -4.44 8.83
CA LYS A 206 -9.35 -5.25 9.18
C LYS A 206 -8.05 -4.72 8.54
N ILE A 207 -8.14 -4.12 7.37
CA ILE A 207 -6.98 -3.51 6.69
C ILE A 207 -6.67 -2.14 7.28
N LEU A 208 -7.64 -1.24 7.27
CA LEU A 208 -7.41 0.12 7.72
C LEU A 208 -7.28 0.21 9.24
N LYS A 209 -7.92 -0.70 9.99
CA LYS A 209 -7.94 -0.70 11.47
C LYS A 209 -8.25 0.69 12.04
N PRO A 210 -9.28 1.40 11.52
CA PRO A 210 -9.52 2.79 11.88
C PRO A 210 -9.88 2.90 13.36
N ARG A 211 -9.34 3.91 14.02
CA ARG A 211 -9.54 4.18 15.46
C ARG A 211 -10.16 5.56 15.65
N GLU A 212 -10.83 5.75 16.78
CA GLU A 212 -11.35 7.06 17.18
C GLU A 212 -10.22 8.07 17.41
N ASN A 213 -9.12 7.59 17.98
CA ASN A 213 -7.88 8.34 18.14
C ASN A 213 -6.82 7.79 17.17
N PRO A 214 -6.76 8.30 15.95
CA PRO A 214 -5.85 7.78 14.93
C PRO A 214 -4.40 8.15 15.26
N GLU A 215 -3.50 7.20 15.10
CA GLU A 215 -2.05 7.40 15.21
C GLU A 215 -1.41 7.45 13.82
N LEU A 216 -0.47 8.36 13.60
CA LEU A 216 0.20 8.52 12.31
C LEU A 216 0.90 7.23 11.83
N GLN A 217 1.51 6.46 12.76
CA GLN A 217 2.11 5.17 12.44
C GLN A 217 1.09 4.17 11.87
N HIS A 218 -0.10 4.10 12.46
CA HIS A 218 -1.17 3.23 11.96
C HIS A 218 -1.65 3.63 10.57
N ILE A 219 -1.77 4.94 10.34
CA ILE A 219 -2.17 5.46 9.02
C ILE A 219 -1.10 5.15 7.99
N LEU A 220 0.18 5.29 8.34
CA LEU A 220 1.28 4.95 7.47
C LEU A 220 1.28 3.45 7.12
N ASN A 221 1.13 2.57 8.11
CA ASN A 221 1.11 1.11 7.87
C ASN A 221 -0.05 0.72 6.95
N ALA A 222 -1.27 1.22 7.20
CA ALA A 222 -2.41 1.00 6.30
C ALA A 222 -2.18 1.55 4.88
N THR A 223 -1.45 2.66 4.77
CA THR A 223 -1.05 3.23 3.48
C THR A 223 -0.08 2.30 2.75
N ILE A 224 0.90 1.76 3.45
CA ILE A 224 1.87 0.81 2.89
C ILE A 224 1.16 -0.44 2.39
N ASP A 225 0.26 -1.03 3.17
CA ASP A 225 -0.52 -2.21 2.78
C ASP A 225 -1.27 -1.98 1.45
N VAL A 226 -2.04 -0.89 1.37
CA VAL A 226 -2.80 -0.55 0.15
C VAL A 226 -1.87 -0.22 -1.02
N PHE A 227 -0.78 0.49 -0.77
CA PHE A 227 0.16 0.89 -1.80
C PHE A 227 0.93 -0.30 -2.38
N GLN A 228 1.34 -1.27 -1.57
CA GLN A 228 2.06 -2.45 -2.06
C GLN A 228 1.23 -3.27 -3.06
N VAL A 229 -0.06 -3.41 -2.83
CA VAL A 229 -0.97 -4.07 -3.78
C VAL A 229 -1.01 -3.29 -5.10
N LYS A 230 -1.18 -1.99 -5.02
CA LYS A 230 -1.29 -1.11 -6.18
C LYS A 230 0.01 -1.02 -6.99
N ILE A 231 1.15 -0.99 -6.31
CA ILE A 231 2.45 -0.87 -6.97
C ILE A 231 2.77 -2.11 -7.82
N ALA A 232 2.39 -3.30 -7.38
CA ALA A 232 2.60 -4.52 -8.15
C ALA A 232 1.86 -4.46 -9.50
N GLU A 233 0.63 -3.97 -9.51
CA GLU A 233 -0.13 -3.74 -10.74
C GLU A 233 0.50 -2.65 -11.62
N ILE A 234 0.89 -1.51 -11.03
CA ILE A 234 1.54 -0.42 -11.76
C ILE A 234 2.80 -0.92 -12.46
N PHE A 235 3.64 -1.68 -11.78
CA PHE A 235 4.86 -2.23 -12.38
C PHE A 235 4.57 -3.19 -13.53
N ALA A 236 3.59 -4.08 -13.39
CA ALA A 236 3.20 -4.97 -14.47
C ALA A 236 2.80 -4.20 -15.74
N GLN A 237 2.01 -3.15 -15.58
CA GLN A 237 1.58 -2.28 -16.67
C GLN A 237 2.73 -1.51 -17.30
N MET A 238 3.66 -1.00 -16.49
CA MET A 238 4.82 -0.27 -17.00
C MET A 238 5.76 -1.16 -17.81
N PHE A 239 5.93 -2.41 -17.40
CA PHE A 239 6.71 -3.38 -18.18
C PHE A 239 6.05 -3.67 -19.52
N GLU A 240 4.72 -3.76 -19.56
CA GLU A 240 3.97 -3.96 -20.78
C GLU A 240 4.10 -2.76 -21.73
N LEU A 241 3.92 -1.54 -21.22
CA LEU A 241 4.09 -0.30 -22.00
C LEU A 241 5.50 -0.16 -22.59
N ASN A 242 6.51 -0.56 -21.85
CA ASN A 242 7.90 -0.51 -22.28
C ASN A 242 8.29 -1.67 -23.22
N LYS A 243 7.33 -2.47 -23.67
CA LYS A 243 7.55 -3.66 -24.53
C LYS A 243 8.53 -4.67 -23.94
N LYS A 244 8.64 -4.71 -22.63
CA LYS A 244 9.41 -5.68 -21.85
C LYS A 244 8.44 -6.40 -20.90
N PRO A 245 7.50 -7.22 -21.44
CA PRO A 245 6.50 -7.85 -20.62
C PRO A 245 7.19 -8.69 -19.54
N CYS A 246 6.72 -8.52 -18.31
CA CYS A 246 7.23 -9.17 -17.13
C CYS A 246 6.03 -9.47 -16.23
N PHE A 247 5.95 -10.65 -15.68
CA PHE A 247 4.96 -10.85 -14.64
C PHE A 247 5.43 -10.16 -13.35
N VAL A 248 4.48 -9.59 -12.63
CA VAL A 248 4.72 -9.06 -11.29
C VAL A 248 3.82 -9.82 -10.33
N ARG A 249 4.38 -10.30 -9.24
CA ARG A 249 3.60 -10.98 -8.20
C ARG A 249 3.69 -10.22 -6.89
N PHE A 250 2.55 -10.10 -6.24
CA PHE A 250 2.49 -9.70 -4.84
C PHE A 250 2.25 -10.94 -3.98
N ALA A 251 3.11 -11.20 -3.02
CA ALA A 251 3.04 -12.37 -2.15
C ALA A 251 2.83 -11.97 -0.70
N THR A 252 1.82 -12.54 -0.04
CA THR A 252 1.42 -12.18 1.31
C THR A 252 0.96 -13.38 2.15
N LEU A 253 1.29 -13.34 3.45
CA LEU A 253 0.74 -14.22 4.49
C LEU A 253 -0.40 -13.55 5.26
N ASP A 254 -0.64 -12.25 5.06
CA ASP A 254 -1.69 -11.50 5.76
C ASP A 254 -3.07 -11.84 5.22
N LYS A 255 -3.87 -12.56 6.00
CA LYS A 255 -5.22 -12.95 5.60
C LYS A 255 -6.16 -11.75 5.33
N PRO A 256 -6.21 -10.71 6.19
CA PRO A 256 -6.90 -9.47 5.87
C PRO A 256 -6.54 -8.88 4.51
N LEU A 257 -5.24 -8.81 4.19
CA LEU A 257 -4.77 -8.26 2.93
C LEU A 257 -5.18 -9.15 1.72
N GLN A 258 -5.16 -10.49 1.91
CA GLN A 258 -5.71 -11.42 0.91
C GLN A 258 -7.18 -11.15 0.64
N ASP A 259 -8.00 -11.04 1.71
CA ASP A 259 -9.42 -10.77 1.59
C ASP A 259 -9.68 -9.41 0.91
N TYR A 260 -8.86 -8.40 1.22
CA TYR A 260 -8.93 -7.09 0.56
C TYR A 260 -8.65 -7.19 -0.95
N ILE A 261 -7.59 -7.88 -1.35
CA ILE A 261 -7.24 -8.06 -2.77
C ILE A 261 -8.35 -8.82 -3.51
N GLU A 262 -8.90 -9.87 -2.90
CA GLU A 262 -9.87 -10.75 -3.55
C GLU A 262 -11.27 -10.13 -3.67
N HIS A 263 -11.65 -9.26 -2.75
CA HIS A 263 -13.03 -8.78 -2.65
C HIS A 263 -13.19 -7.26 -2.81
N VAL A 264 -12.15 -6.48 -2.59
CA VAL A 264 -12.21 -5.02 -2.61
C VAL A 264 -11.34 -4.44 -3.70
N ALA A 265 -10.09 -4.84 -3.77
CA ALA A 265 -9.11 -4.31 -4.72
C ALA A 265 -9.19 -5.03 -6.09
N GLN A 266 -10.39 -5.18 -6.65
CA GLN A 266 -10.55 -5.74 -7.98
C GLN A 266 -10.22 -4.66 -9.02
N TYR A 267 -9.04 -4.76 -9.60
CA TYR A 267 -8.55 -3.84 -10.60
C TYR A 267 -8.91 -4.34 -12.01
N ASN A 268 -9.56 -3.50 -12.79
CA ASN A 268 -9.63 -3.61 -14.23
C ASN A 268 -8.92 -2.40 -14.82
N THR A 269 -7.61 -2.51 -14.97
CA THR A 269 -6.81 -1.42 -15.50
C THR A 269 -6.75 -1.49 -17.01
N THR A 270 -7.13 -0.40 -17.66
CA THR A 270 -6.97 -0.25 -19.11
C THR A 270 -5.81 0.72 -19.34
N ILE A 271 -4.81 0.27 -20.08
CA ILE A 271 -3.62 1.06 -20.39
C ILE A 271 -3.70 1.54 -21.83
N SER A 272 -3.44 2.81 -22.04
CA SER A 272 -3.07 3.34 -23.34
C SER A 272 -1.59 3.81 -23.33
N PRO A 273 -0.91 3.89 -24.50
CA PRO A 273 0.51 4.25 -24.54
C PRO A 273 0.89 5.56 -23.85
N ASN A 274 -0.08 6.42 -23.59
CA ASN A 274 0.14 7.76 -23.02
C ASN A 274 -0.60 7.96 -21.70
N MET A 275 -1.27 6.95 -21.15
CA MET A 275 -2.12 7.11 -19.98
C MET A 275 -2.33 5.80 -19.25
N ILE A 276 -1.97 5.78 -17.97
CA ILE A 276 -2.40 4.73 -17.03
C ILE A 276 -3.74 5.16 -16.47
N SER A 277 -4.81 4.51 -16.89
CA SER A 277 -6.12 4.74 -16.31
C SER A 277 -6.70 3.43 -15.83
N SER A 278 -7.07 3.36 -14.59
CA SER A 278 -7.88 2.26 -14.08
C SER A 278 -9.34 2.67 -14.17
N LEU A 279 -10.05 2.16 -15.17
CA LEU A 279 -11.50 2.13 -15.16
C LEU A 279 -11.92 0.92 -14.32
N ASN A 280 -12.01 1.14 -13.02
CA ASN A 280 -12.47 0.11 -12.12
C ASN A 280 -14.00 0.11 -12.11
N SER A 281 -14.61 -0.93 -12.64
CA SER A 281 -16.02 -1.19 -12.40
C SER A 281 -16.18 -1.73 -10.98
N TYR A 282 -16.21 -0.84 -10.00
CA TYR A 282 -16.47 -1.25 -8.63
C TYR A 282 -17.95 -1.55 -8.44
N ASN A 283 -18.22 -2.80 -8.16
CA ASN A 283 -19.53 -3.21 -7.67
C ASN A 283 -19.55 -3.06 -6.14
N VAL A 284 -19.53 -1.78 -5.68
CA VAL A 284 -19.59 -1.48 -4.26
C VAL A 284 -20.96 -1.86 -3.72
N LYS A 285 -21.01 -2.88 -2.87
CA LYS A 285 -22.23 -3.24 -2.18
C LYS A 285 -22.50 -2.30 -1.03
N ILE A 286 -23.51 -1.48 -1.18
CA ILE A 286 -23.92 -0.47 -0.20
C ILE A 286 -25.09 -0.97 0.62
N SER A 287 -25.05 -0.74 1.93
CA SER A 287 -26.13 -1.09 2.86
C SER A 287 -27.47 -0.46 2.42
N GLY A 288 -28.58 -1.19 2.63
CA GLY A 288 -29.90 -0.75 2.17
C GLY A 288 -30.27 0.66 2.60
N LYS A 289 -29.85 1.07 3.83
CA LYS A 289 -30.10 2.41 4.36
C LYS A 289 -29.56 3.55 3.48
N TYR A 290 -28.41 3.35 2.82
CA TYR A 290 -27.73 4.39 2.06
C TYR A 290 -27.81 4.17 0.54
N ARG A 291 -28.46 3.10 0.08
CA ARG A 291 -28.43 2.69 -1.33
C ARG A 291 -28.94 3.77 -2.29
N GLU A 292 -30.10 4.34 -2.00
CA GLU A 292 -30.70 5.36 -2.88
C GLU A 292 -29.82 6.61 -2.95
N GLU A 293 -29.40 7.12 -1.80
CA GLU A 293 -28.59 8.33 -1.72
C GLU A 293 -27.22 8.14 -2.36
N TRP A 294 -26.58 6.99 -2.12
CA TRP A 294 -25.34 6.63 -2.80
C TRP A 294 -25.51 6.54 -4.31
N THR A 295 -26.55 5.83 -4.78
CA THR A 295 -26.80 5.67 -6.22
C THR A 295 -27.01 7.02 -6.90
N LYS A 296 -27.79 7.89 -6.27
CA LYS A 296 -27.99 9.26 -6.77
C LYS A 296 -26.67 10.05 -6.82
N PHE A 297 -25.93 10.06 -5.72
CA PHE A 297 -24.65 10.78 -5.64
C PHE A 297 -23.63 10.24 -6.64
N TYR A 298 -23.55 8.91 -6.77
CA TYR A 298 -22.65 8.26 -7.72
C TYR A 298 -22.99 8.64 -9.17
N ASN A 299 -24.23 8.47 -9.58
CA ASN A 299 -24.66 8.73 -10.95
C ASN A 299 -24.67 10.20 -11.34
N GLU A 300 -25.01 11.10 -10.41
CA GLU A 300 -25.14 12.53 -10.70
C GLU A 300 -23.83 13.32 -10.49
N THR A 301 -22.91 12.80 -9.67
CA THR A 301 -21.70 13.55 -9.29
C THR A 301 -20.41 12.77 -9.53
N VAL A 302 -20.29 11.55 -8.98
CA VAL A 302 -19.01 10.82 -8.99
C VAL A 302 -18.65 10.36 -10.40
N GLU A 303 -19.51 9.56 -11.02
CA GLU A 303 -19.26 9.01 -12.35
C GLU A 303 -19.06 10.09 -13.42
N PRO A 304 -19.94 11.11 -13.55
CA PRO A 304 -19.73 12.17 -14.53
C PRO A 304 -18.43 12.94 -14.32
N THR A 305 -18.04 13.20 -13.06
CA THR A 305 -16.78 13.91 -12.75
C THR A 305 -15.57 13.07 -13.09
N MET A 306 -15.56 11.79 -12.71
CA MET A 306 -14.49 10.86 -13.06
C MET A 306 -14.36 10.69 -14.58
N ARG A 307 -15.48 10.50 -15.27
CA ARG A 307 -15.53 10.37 -16.73
C ARG A 307 -15.01 11.63 -17.43
N LYS A 308 -15.46 12.81 -17.00
CA LYS A 308 -14.99 14.09 -17.56
C LYS A 308 -13.48 14.24 -17.42
N ARG A 309 -12.94 14.00 -16.21
CA ARG A 309 -11.50 14.11 -15.97
C ARG A 309 -10.69 13.08 -16.74
N PHE A 310 -11.21 11.86 -16.89
CA PHE A 310 -10.60 10.84 -17.73
C PHE A 310 -10.47 11.32 -19.18
N PHE A 311 -11.53 11.85 -19.77
CA PHE A 311 -11.48 12.36 -21.14
C PHE A 311 -10.58 13.59 -21.28
N GLU A 312 -10.61 14.52 -20.34
CA GLU A 312 -9.76 15.71 -20.36
C GLU A 312 -8.26 15.34 -20.30
N ALA A 313 -7.89 14.38 -19.44
CA ALA A 313 -6.52 13.89 -19.37
C ALA A 313 -6.10 13.19 -20.66
N HIS A 314 -6.99 12.39 -21.25
CA HIS A 314 -6.74 11.72 -22.53
C HIS A 314 -6.53 12.71 -23.67
N LEU A 315 -7.37 13.72 -23.78
CA LEU A 315 -7.27 14.76 -24.83
C LEU A 315 -6.01 15.62 -24.69
N LYS A 316 -5.54 15.87 -23.47
CA LYS A 316 -4.36 16.68 -23.19
C LYS A 316 -3.06 15.89 -23.22
N HIS A 317 -3.09 14.58 -23.48
CA HIS A 317 -1.94 13.66 -23.35
C HIS A 317 -1.20 13.79 -21.99
N GLN A 318 -1.93 14.22 -20.98
CA GLN A 318 -1.40 14.34 -19.62
C GLN A 318 -1.51 12.99 -18.91
N SER A 319 -0.43 12.57 -18.28
CA SER A 319 -0.49 11.45 -17.35
C SER A 319 -1.46 11.78 -16.23
N PHE A 320 -2.31 10.83 -15.84
CA PHE A 320 -3.13 10.95 -14.64
C PHE A 320 -2.21 11.24 -13.46
N GLY A 321 -2.45 12.35 -12.77
CA GLY A 321 -1.74 12.68 -11.55
C GLY A 321 -0.44 13.45 -11.75
N VAL A 322 -0.36 14.37 -12.73
CA VAL A 322 0.55 15.51 -12.54
C VAL A 322 -0.04 16.34 -11.40
N CYS A 323 0.18 15.84 -10.23
CA CYS A 323 -0.20 16.45 -9.00
C CYS A 323 0.82 17.54 -8.69
N ASP A 324 0.36 18.68 -8.23
CA ASP A 324 1.23 19.65 -7.61
C ASP A 324 1.79 19.01 -6.31
N THR A 325 3.02 18.48 -6.42
CA THR A 325 3.70 17.78 -5.31
C THR A 325 3.78 18.69 -4.09
N GLU A 326 4.00 19.99 -4.29
CA GLU A 326 4.05 20.98 -3.23
C GLU A 326 2.72 21.11 -2.50
N LYS A 327 1.63 21.12 -3.25
CA LYS A 327 0.28 21.15 -2.69
C LYS A 327 -0.02 19.90 -1.86
N ILE A 328 0.34 18.71 -2.36
CA ILE A 328 0.18 17.46 -1.60
C ILE A 328 0.93 17.52 -0.28
N TYR A 329 2.19 17.94 -0.27
CA TYR A 329 2.97 18.02 0.96
C TYR A 329 2.38 18.98 1.98
N ARG A 330 1.94 20.15 1.55
CA ARG A 330 1.27 21.12 2.44
C ARG A 330 0.01 20.55 3.07
N GLU A 331 -0.79 19.84 2.26
CA GLU A 331 -2.00 19.21 2.76
C GLU A 331 -1.69 18.02 3.69
N ILE A 332 -0.66 17.22 3.43
CA ILE A 332 -0.22 16.17 4.35
C ILE A 332 0.12 16.77 5.71
N ILE A 333 0.98 17.81 5.76
CA ILE A 333 1.36 18.48 7.01
C ILE A 333 0.14 19.02 7.74
N ASN A 334 -0.79 19.64 7.02
CA ASN A 334 -2.03 20.15 7.59
C ASN A 334 -2.87 19.03 8.24
N LEU A 335 -3.07 17.90 7.54
CA LEU A 335 -3.86 16.79 8.06
C LEU A 335 -3.15 16.05 9.19
N GLU A 336 -1.82 15.86 9.13
CA GLU A 336 -1.03 15.29 10.24
C GLU A 336 -1.19 16.11 11.52
N ASN A 337 -1.08 17.43 11.42
CA ASN A 337 -1.29 18.33 12.55
C ASN A 337 -2.71 18.23 13.12
N ARG A 338 -3.71 17.95 12.29
CA ARG A 338 -5.10 17.72 12.74
C ARG A 338 -5.23 16.37 13.44
N VAL A 339 -4.61 15.30 12.92
CA VAL A 339 -4.55 13.98 13.57
C VAL A 339 -3.94 14.10 14.96
N LEU A 340 -2.79 14.78 15.08
CA LEU A 340 -2.11 15.00 16.36
C LEU A 340 -2.94 15.82 17.36
N LYS A 341 -3.83 16.69 16.90
CA LYS A 341 -4.75 17.43 17.77
C LYS A 341 -5.91 16.57 18.27
N VAL A 342 -6.42 15.66 17.44
CA VAL A 342 -7.48 14.73 17.86
C VAL A 342 -7.01 13.80 18.98
N VAL A 343 -5.76 13.35 18.93
CA VAL A 343 -5.15 12.49 19.96
C VAL A 343 -4.97 13.20 21.31
N LYS A 344 -4.87 14.54 21.33
CA LYS A 344 -4.62 15.32 22.54
C LYS A 344 -5.90 15.76 23.27
N ASN A 345 -7.06 15.62 22.66
CA ASN A 345 -8.37 15.91 23.24
C ASN A 345 -9.09 14.64 23.65
#